data_ee92d7ed70015b3a248e9fd6fb2ac328
#
_entry.id   ee92d7ed70015b3a248e9fd6fb2ac328
#
_cell.length_a   1.000
_cell.length_b   1.000
_cell.length_c   1.000
_cell.angle_alpha   90.00
_cell.angle_beta   90.00
_cell.angle_gamma   90.00
#
_symmetry.space_group_name_H-M   'P 1'
#
loop_
_entity.id
_entity.type
_entity.pdbx_description
1 polymer ?
#
loop_
_entity_poly.entity_id
_entity_poly.type
_entity_poly.pdbx_seq_one_letter_code
_entity_poly.pdbx_strand_id
1 'polypeptide(L)'
;LMSVMILFFLILKNSSKMLFFMILFMGSLMAISANSWISVWMGLEINLLSFIPLMNDINNLKSSEASIKYFLTQALASSVLLFGMIMYMIKYNLLFQMNFNNNFSKIIILSSLLMKSGTAPFHFWFPEVMEGLSWNNSLILMTWQKLAPLALISYIYLNNFILCIIIITVITGA
;
A
#
# COMPACT_ATOMS: atom_id res chain seq x y z
N LEU A 1 9.44 -20.62 1.88
CA LEU A 1 10.37 -20.21 2.94
C LEU A 1 11.81 -20.13 2.42
N MET A 2 12.31 -21.15 1.69
CA MET A 2 13.67 -21.15 1.09
C MET A 2 13.89 -20.00 0.10
N SER A 3 12.94 -19.70 -0.76
CA SER A 3 13.01 -18.57 -1.70
C SER A 3 13.07 -17.20 -1.01
N VAL A 4 12.34 -17.05 0.08
CA VAL A 4 12.36 -15.82 0.91
C VAL A 4 13.71 -15.68 1.63
N MET A 5 14.29 -16.78 2.11
CA MET A 5 15.62 -16.78 2.75
C MET A 5 16.74 -16.44 1.76
N ILE A 6 16.67 -16.95 0.54
CA ILE A 6 17.64 -16.62 -0.52
C ILE A 6 17.51 -15.15 -0.92
N LEU A 7 16.30 -14.62 -1.03
CA LEU A 7 16.02 -13.19 -1.25
C LEU A 7 16.62 -12.34 -0.13
N PHE A 8 16.45 -12.76 1.11
CA PHE A 8 17.01 -12.10 2.29
C PHE A 8 18.55 -12.07 2.24
N PHE A 9 19.20 -13.16 1.83
CA PHE A 9 20.64 -13.26 1.72
C PHE A 9 21.23 -12.42 0.57
N LEU A 10 20.52 -12.28 -0.56
CA LEU A 10 20.93 -11.43 -1.69
C LEU A 10 20.79 -9.93 -1.37
N ILE A 11 19.80 -9.56 -0.56
CA ILE A 11 19.58 -8.17 -0.09
C ILE A 11 20.66 -7.78 0.94
N LEU A 12 21.13 -8.73 1.77
CA LEU A 12 22.19 -8.52 2.77
C LEU A 12 23.53 -8.05 2.17
N LYS A 13 23.75 -8.18 0.88
CA LYS A 13 25.01 -7.80 0.21
C LYS A 13 25.23 -6.27 0.11
N ASN A 14 24.15 -5.46 0.28
CA ASN A 14 24.22 -4.00 0.30
C ASN A 14 23.58 -3.47 1.59
N SER A 15 24.37 -2.91 2.50
CA SER A 15 23.93 -2.40 3.80
C SER A 15 22.78 -1.37 3.71
N SER A 16 22.78 -0.52 2.66
CA SER A 16 21.72 0.47 2.44
C SER A 16 20.39 -0.18 2.04
N LYS A 17 20.39 -1.17 1.15
CA LYS A 17 19.17 -1.89 0.75
C LYS A 17 18.56 -2.67 1.92
N MET A 18 19.41 -3.24 2.79
CA MET A 18 18.94 -3.92 4.00
C MET A 18 18.22 -2.96 4.95
N LEU A 19 18.75 -1.77 5.15
CA LEU A 19 18.13 -0.76 6.00
C LEU A 19 16.74 -0.38 5.47
N PHE A 20 16.60 -0.09 4.18
CA PHE A 20 15.28 0.22 3.58
C PHE A 20 14.30 -0.95 3.68
N PHE A 21 14.78 -2.18 3.56
CA PHE A 21 13.95 -3.36 3.73
C PHE A 21 13.43 -3.49 5.17
N MET A 22 14.27 -3.24 6.18
CA MET A 22 13.84 -3.22 7.58
C MET A 22 12.80 -2.12 7.86
N ILE A 23 13.01 -0.91 7.30
CA ILE A 23 12.04 0.19 7.43
C ILE A 23 10.70 -0.18 6.79
N LEU A 24 10.73 -0.86 5.64
CA LEU A 24 9.53 -1.36 4.96
C LEU A 24 8.74 -2.33 5.85
N PHE A 25 9.41 -3.27 6.51
CA PHE A 25 8.78 -4.17 7.48
C PHE A 25 8.16 -3.41 8.65
N MET A 26 8.91 -2.51 9.26
CA MET A 26 8.42 -1.70 10.38
C MET A 26 7.22 -0.85 9.99
N GLY A 27 7.24 -0.21 8.81
CA GLY A 27 6.12 0.58 8.30
C GLY A 27 4.83 -0.22 8.12
N SER A 28 4.93 -1.43 7.58
CA SER A 28 3.76 -2.31 7.43
C SER A 28 3.20 -2.81 8.77
N LEU A 29 4.06 -3.17 9.73
CA LEU A 29 3.64 -3.57 11.07
C LEU A 29 2.99 -2.42 11.83
N MET A 30 3.57 -1.21 11.74
CA MET A 30 2.96 0.00 12.32
C MET A 30 1.58 0.29 11.75
N ALA A 31 1.38 0.12 10.43
CA ALA A 31 0.09 0.33 9.79
C ALA A 31 -0.97 -0.68 10.27
N ILE A 32 -0.59 -1.96 10.45
CA ILE A 32 -1.51 -3.03 10.86
C ILE A 32 -1.86 -2.93 12.36
N SER A 33 -0.87 -2.60 13.21
CA SER A 33 -1.06 -2.53 14.66
C SER A 33 -1.60 -1.18 15.15
N ALA A 34 -1.87 -0.25 14.26
CA ALA A 34 -2.26 1.11 14.60
C ALA A 34 -3.67 1.20 15.20
N ASN A 35 -3.83 1.94 16.28
CA ASN A 35 -5.13 2.21 16.92
C ASN A 35 -5.82 3.47 16.40
N SER A 36 -5.11 4.32 15.64
CA SER A 36 -5.64 5.56 15.06
C SER A 36 -5.39 5.62 13.56
N TRP A 37 -6.30 6.26 12.83
CA TRP A 37 -6.17 6.39 11.37
C TRP A 37 -4.96 7.24 10.95
N ILE A 38 -4.54 8.19 11.78
CA ILE A 38 -3.31 8.98 11.53
C ILE A 38 -2.07 8.07 11.56
N SER A 39 -1.97 7.18 12.55
CA SER A 39 -0.85 6.24 12.63
C SER A 39 -0.87 5.21 11.49
N VAL A 40 -2.05 4.81 11.02
CA VAL A 40 -2.20 4.00 9.79
C VAL A 40 -1.61 4.74 8.59
N TRP A 41 -1.99 5.99 8.39
CA TRP A 41 -1.49 6.80 7.28
C TRP A 41 0.03 6.95 7.34
N MET A 42 0.59 7.28 8.51
CA MET A 42 2.04 7.38 8.69
C MET A 42 2.76 6.06 8.38
N GLY A 43 2.23 4.92 8.83
CA GLY A 43 2.80 3.61 8.55
C GLY A 43 2.81 3.28 7.06
N LEU A 44 1.72 3.59 6.35
CA LEU A 44 1.63 3.39 4.90
C LEU A 44 2.55 4.34 4.11
N GLU A 45 2.81 5.56 4.62
CA GLU A 45 3.73 6.51 4.01
C GLU A 45 5.19 6.09 4.18
N ILE A 46 5.58 5.64 5.36
CA ILE A 46 6.90 5.07 5.62
C ILE A 46 7.16 3.86 4.72
N ASN A 47 6.15 3.00 4.54
CA ASN A 47 6.23 1.85 3.65
C ASN A 47 6.48 2.27 2.18
N LEU A 48 5.77 3.29 1.69
CA LEU A 48 5.97 3.85 0.36
C LEU A 48 7.39 4.41 0.18
N LEU A 49 7.82 5.29 1.09
CA LEU A 49 9.13 5.95 1.00
C LEU A 49 10.31 4.97 1.10
N SER A 50 10.15 3.87 1.84
CA SER A 50 11.18 2.83 1.95
C SER A 50 11.28 1.95 0.70
N PHE A 51 10.19 1.77 -0.05
CA PHE A 51 10.17 0.91 -1.22
C PHE A 51 10.79 1.58 -2.46
N ILE A 52 10.67 2.91 -2.61
CA ILE A 52 11.20 3.66 -3.75
C ILE A 52 12.71 3.43 -3.98
N PRO A 53 13.58 3.56 -2.97
CA PRO A 53 15.01 3.29 -3.15
C PRO A 53 15.33 1.83 -3.48
N LEU A 54 14.48 0.90 -3.08
CA LEU A 54 14.63 -0.53 -3.42
C LEU A 54 14.31 -0.81 -4.90
N MET A 55 13.36 -0.06 -5.48
CA MET A 55 12.95 -0.19 -6.88
C MET A 55 14.04 0.32 -7.84
N ASN A 56 14.79 1.36 -7.46
CA ASN A 56 15.76 2.02 -8.32
C ASN A 56 17.02 1.15 -8.53
N ASP A 57 17.20 0.68 -9.77
CA ASP A 57 18.42 0.03 -10.22
C ASP A 57 19.18 0.99 -11.16
N ILE A 58 20.44 1.31 -10.81
CA ILE A 58 21.29 2.28 -11.50
C ILE A 58 21.50 1.91 -12.99
N ASN A 59 21.44 0.62 -13.31
CA ASN A 59 21.71 0.11 -14.65
C ASN A 59 20.47 0.00 -15.57
N ASN A 60 19.28 0.38 -15.07
CA ASN A 60 18.04 0.21 -15.81
C ASN A 60 17.18 1.49 -15.79
N LEU A 61 17.10 2.21 -16.91
CA LEU A 61 16.28 3.41 -17.05
C LEU A 61 14.79 3.14 -16.85
N LYS A 62 14.28 1.97 -17.21
CA LYS A 62 12.89 1.57 -17.00
C LYS A 62 12.53 1.48 -15.50
N SER A 63 13.49 1.14 -14.66
CA SER A 63 13.26 1.07 -13.20
C SER A 63 13.02 2.45 -12.58
N SER A 64 13.69 3.48 -13.08
CA SER A 64 13.48 4.86 -12.62
C SER A 64 12.11 5.39 -13.06
N GLU A 65 11.67 5.10 -14.29
CA GLU A 65 10.34 5.44 -14.77
C GLU A 65 9.24 4.74 -13.96
N ALA A 66 9.40 3.44 -13.69
CA ALA A 66 8.49 2.66 -12.87
C ALA A 66 8.40 3.21 -11.44
N SER A 67 9.53 3.62 -10.85
CA SER A 67 9.56 4.19 -9.50
C SER A 67 8.81 5.53 -9.40
N ILE A 68 8.90 6.37 -10.43
CA ILE A 68 8.17 7.64 -10.50
C ILE A 68 6.66 7.39 -10.66
N LYS A 69 6.26 6.48 -11.55
CA LYS A 69 4.85 6.10 -11.72
C LYS A 69 4.25 5.56 -10.42
N TYR A 70 4.98 4.66 -9.75
CA TYR A 70 4.59 4.12 -8.45
C TYR A 70 4.45 5.22 -7.40
N PHE A 71 5.43 6.13 -7.29
CA PHE A 71 5.38 7.24 -6.35
C PHE A 71 4.16 8.12 -6.57
N LEU A 72 3.90 8.56 -7.81
CA LEU A 72 2.79 9.45 -8.13
C LEU A 72 1.42 8.81 -7.79
N THR A 73 1.21 7.56 -8.17
CA THR A 73 -0.06 6.86 -7.89
C THR A 73 -0.27 6.64 -6.40
N GLN A 74 0.76 6.26 -5.67
CA GLN A 74 0.69 6.04 -4.23
C GLN A 74 0.56 7.35 -3.43
N ALA A 75 1.20 8.44 -3.89
CA ALA A 75 1.05 9.76 -3.30
C ALA A 75 -0.37 10.31 -3.46
N LEU A 76 -0.99 10.11 -4.63
CA LEU A 76 -2.40 10.41 -4.84
C LEU A 76 -3.31 9.59 -3.89
N ALA A 77 -3.05 8.30 -3.77
CA ALA A 77 -3.81 7.44 -2.86
C ALA A 77 -3.65 7.89 -1.39
N SER A 78 -2.44 8.30 -0.98
CA SER A 78 -2.20 8.78 0.40
C SER A 78 -2.87 10.12 0.68
N SER A 79 -2.93 11.03 -0.28
CA SER A 79 -3.64 12.31 -0.13
C SER A 79 -5.16 12.13 -0.02
N VAL A 80 -5.73 11.22 -0.81
CA VAL A 80 -7.17 10.85 -0.72
C VAL A 80 -7.48 10.18 0.62
N LEU A 81 -6.59 9.32 1.11
CA LEU A 81 -6.74 8.68 2.41
C LEU A 81 -6.73 9.71 3.54
N LEU A 82 -5.77 10.64 3.52
CA LEU A 82 -5.66 11.71 4.51
C LEU A 82 -6.90 12.61 4.49
N PHE A 83 -7.40 12.97 3.31
CA PHE A 83 -8.64 13.73 3.16
C PHE A 83 -9.84 12.99 3.79
N GLY A 84 -9.99 11.70 3.50
CA GLY A 84 -11.05 10.86 4.07
C GLY A 84 -11.00 10.81 5.60
N MET A 85 -9.79 10.75 6.17
CA MET A 85 -9.59 10.77 7.62
C MET A 85 -9.92 12.12 8.24
N ILE A 86 -9.52 13.23 7.64
CA ILE A 86 -9.84 14.58 8.12
C ILE A 86 -11.35 14.79 8.13
N MET A 87 -12.04 14.41 7.07
CA MET A 87 -13.51 14.47 7.00
C MET A 87 -14.19 13.63 8.09
N TYR A 88 -13.60 12.49 8.42
CA TYR A 88 -14.07 11.65 9.51
C TYR A 88 -13.88 12.31 10.89
N MET A 89 -12.70 12.90 11.13
CA MET A 89 -12.37 13.56 12.40
C MET A 89 -13.20 14.80 12.68
N ILE A 90 -13.40 15.66 11.67
CA ILE A 90 -14.19 16.89 11.79
C ILE A 90 -15.63 16.57 12.24
N LYS A 91 -16.20 15.49 11.75
CA LYS A 91 -17.58 15.13 12.05
C LYS A 91 -17.78 14.53 13.45
N TYR A 92 -16.79 13.87 14.00
CA TYR A 92 -16.94 13.11 15.25
C TYR A 92 -16.15 13.63 16.43
N ASN A 93 -15.33 14.68 16.26
CA ASN A 93 -14.39 15.19 17.29
C ASN A 93 -13.52 14.10 17.94
N LEU A 94 -13.29 12.98 17.24
CA LEU A 94 -12.65 11.77 17.76
C LEU A 94 -11.28 11.58 17.11
N LEU A 95 -10.23 11.97 17.84
CA LEU A 95 -8.85 11.79 17.40
C LEU A 95 -8.37 10.31 17.38
N PHE A 96 -9.07 9.40 18.08
CA PHE A 96 -8.50 8.10 18.45
C PHE A 96 -9.37 6.86 18.20
N GLN A 97 -10.55 6.94 17.58
CA GLN A 97 -11.39 5.75 17.40
C GLN A 97 -11.61 5.35 15.93
N MET A 98 -11.47 4.03 15.66
CA MET A 98 -11.74 3.44 14.34
C MET A 98 -13.24 3.12 14.08
N ASN A 99 -14.16 3.62 14.90
CA ASN A 99 -15.59 3.33 14.75
C ASN A 99 -16.25 4.19 13.67
N PHE A 100 -16.63 3.56 12.58
CA PHE A 100 -17.24 4.22 11.44
C PHE A 100 -18.76 4.22 11.50
N ASN A 101 -19.36 5.39 11.69
CA ASN A 101 -20.81 5.56 11.51
C ASN A 101 -21.19 6.30 10.21
N ASN A 102 -20.22 6.85 9.46
CA ASN A 102 -20.44 7.59 8.21
C ASN A 102 -20.09 6.78 6.97
N ASN A 103 -21.07 6.56 6.12
CA ASN A 103 -20.85 5.84 4.86
C ASN A 103 -19.96 6.62 3.87
N PHE A 104 -20.01 7.95 3.85
CA PHE A 104 -19.23 8.77 2.91
C PHE A 104 -17.73 8.72 3.17
N SER A 105 -17.27 8.99 4.40
CA SER A 105 -15.85 8.90 4.75
C SER A 105 -15.31 7.47 4.63
N LYS A 106 -16.13 6.45 4.93
CA LYS A 106 -15.79 5.04 4.69
C LYS A 106 -15.46 4.77 3.22
N ILE A 107 -16.29 5.26 2.30
CA ILE A 107 -16.13 5.04 0.87
C ILE A 107 -14.83 5.71 0.38
N ILE A 108 -14.52 6.91 0.86
CA ILE A 108 -13.27 7.61 0.50
C ILE A 108 -12.05 6.84 1.00
N ILE A 109 -12.03 6.43 2.26
CA ILE A 109 -10.93 5.64 2.83
C ILE A 109 -10.79 4.30 2.10
N LEU A 110 -11.90 3.62 1.83
CA LEU A 110 -11.89 2.38 1.07
C LEU A 110 -11.33 2.58 -0.34
N SER A 111 -11.77 3.60 -1.07
CA SER A 111 -11.27 3.87 -2.42
C SER A 111 -9.76 4.13 -2.43
N SER A 112 -9.23 4.84 -1.44
CA SER A 112 -7.79 5.07 -1.31
C SER A 112 -6.99 3.80 -1.01
N LEU A 113 -7.52 2.89 -0.19
CA LEU A 113 -6.91 1.60 0.09
C LEU A 113 -6.95 0.66 -1.14
N LEU A 114 -8.03 0.71 -1.94
CA LEU A 114 -8.12 -0.01 -3.21
C LEU A 114 -7.11 0.53 -4.24
N MET A 115 -6.90 1.85 -4.29
CA MET A 115 -5.84 2.45 -5.11
C MET A 115 -4.46 1.96 -4.67
N LYS A 116 -4.18 1.92 -3.35
CA LYS A 116 -2.90 1.44 -2.81
C LYS A 116 -2.67 -0.05 -3.10
N SER A 117 -3.68 -0.88 -3.00
CA SER A 117 -3.58 -2.32 -3.30
C SER A 117 -3.50 -2.64 -4.80
N GLY A 118 -3.88 -1.69 -5.68
CA GLY A 118 -3.94 -1.91 -7.12
C GLY A 118 -5.05 -2.90 -7.52
N THR A 119 -6.18 -2.86 -6.82
CA THR A 119 -7.36 -3.67 -7.15
C THR A 119 -8.29 -2.90 -8.06
N ALA A 120 -9.15 -3.59 -8.81
CA ALA A 120 -10.13 -2.93 -9.67
C ALA A 120 -11.04 -1.98 -8.84
N PRO A 121 -11.38 -0.80 -9.39
CA PRO A 121 -11.13 -0.32 -10.74
C PRO A 121 -9.75 0.35 -10.96
N PHE A 122 -8.92 0.48 -9.94
CA PHE A 122 -7.66 1.26 -9.96
C PHE A 122 -6.42 0.42 -10.26
N HIS A 123 -6.53 -0.64 -11.05
CA HIS A 123 -5.45 -1.60 -11.29
C HIS A 123 -4.46 -1.21 -12.41
N PHE A 124 -4.75 -0.18 -13.22
CA PHE A 124 -3.99 0.16 -14.44
C PHE A 124 -2.51 0.48 -14.18
N TRP A 125 -2.18 1.09 -13.05
CA TRP A 125 -0.80 1.43 -12.71
C TRP A 125 0.06 0.20 -12.39
N PHE A 126 -0.55 -0.89 -11.94
CA PHE A 126 0.16 -2.06 -11.44
C PHE A 126 0.96 -2.80 -12.53
N PRO A 127 0.38 -3.15 -13.71
CA PRO A 127 1.14 -3.79 -14.80
C PRO A 127 2.29 -2.91 -15.31
N GLU A 128 2.04 -1.60 -15.48
CA GLU A 128 3.05 -0.66 -15.97
C GLU A 128 4.28 -0.57 -15.06
N VAL A 129 4.06 -0.58 -13.76
CA VAL A 129 5.14 -0.58 -12.77
C VAL A 129 5.87 -1.91 -12.77
N MET A 130 5.15 -3.03 -12.90
CA MET A 130 5.74 -4.37 -12.92
C MET A 130 6.73 -4.59 -14.07
N GLU A 131 6.44 -4.05 -15.26
CA GLU A 131 7.32 -4.16 -16.44
C GLU A 131 8.70 -3.52 -16.24
N GLY A 132 8.80 -2.51 -15.40
CA GLY A 132 10.06 -1.81 -15.12
C GLY A 132 10.89 -2.41 -13.98
N LEU A 133 10.33 -3.34 -13.19
CA LEU A 133 10.97 -3.86 -11.98
C LEU A 133 11.78 -5.13 -12.22
N SER A 134 12.83 -5.31 -11.39
CA SER A 134 13.51 -6.60 -11.26
C SER A 134 12.61 -7.63 -10.58
N TRP A 135 12.82 -8.93 -10.87
CA TRP A 135 12.01 -10.03 -10.32
C TRP A 135 11.86 -10.00 -8.80
N ASN A 136 12.91 -9.68 -8.07
CA ASN A 136 12.89 -9.62 -6.61
C ASN A 136 11.98 -8.49 -6.10
N ASN A 137 12.07 -7.31 -6.71
CA ASN A 137 11.25 -6.16 -6.34
C ASN A 137 9.79 -6.36 -6.76
N SER A 138 9.54 -7.03 -7.88
CA SER A 138 8.19 -7.38 -8.32
C SER A 138 7.51 -8.34 -7.35
N LEU A 139 8.23 -9.34 -6.81
CA LEU A 139 7.71 -10.23 -5.78
C LEU A 139 7.35 -9.50 -4.49
N ILE A 140 8.18 -8.55 -4.04
CA ILE A 140 7.88 -7.73 -2.85
C ILE A 140 6.63 -6.88 -3.09
N LEU A 141 6.49 -6.30 -4.28
CA LEU A 141 5.32 -5.49 -4.64
C LEU A 141 4.04 -6.33 -4.69
N MET A 142 4.10 -7.56 -5.23
CA MET A 142 2.94 -8.46 -5.32
C MET A 142 2.51 -9.00 -3.95
N THR A 143 3.45 -9.22 -3.04
CA THR A 143 3.17 -9.88 -1.75
C THR A 143 3.12 -8.87 -0.61
N TRP A 144 4.25 -8.29 -0.26
CA TRP A 144 4.40 -7.49 0.96
C TRP A 144 3.61 -6.18 0.92
N GLN A 145 3.65 -5.47 -0.20
CA GLN A 145 2.97 -4.19 -0.35
C GLN A 145 1.44 -4.31 -0.32
N LYS A 146 0.90 -5.49 -0.62
CA LYS A 146 -0.56 -5.75 -0.55
C LYS A 146 -1.05 -6.12 0.85
N LEU A 147 -0.18 -6.62 1.74
CA LEU A 147 -0.60 -7.09 3.07
C LEU A 147 -1.19 -5.98 3.93
N ALA A 148 -0.53 -4.82 4.02
CA ALA A 148 -1.00 -3.72 4.84
C ALA A 148 -2.34 -3.15 4.37
N PRO A 149 -2.56 -2.79 3.09
CA PRO A 149 -3.86 -2.32 2.62
C PRO A 149 -4.98 -3.37 2.78
N LEU A 150 -4.71 -4.66 2.53
CA LEU A 150 -5.71 -5.72 2.69
C LEU A 150 -6.12 -5.91 4.14
N ALA A 151 -5.16 -5.90 5.08
CA ALA A 151 -5.47 -5.95 6.51
C ALA A 151 -6.34 -4.77 6.94
N LEU A 152 -6.06 -3.57 6.44
CA LEU A 152 -6.86 -2.37 6.74
C LEU A 152 -8.26 -2.41 6.15
N ILE A 153 -8.43 -2.95 4.95
CA ILE A 153 -9.75 -3.17 4.34
C ILE A 153 -10.58 -4.13 5.20
N SER A 154 -9.97 -5.16 5.80
CA SER A 154 -10.69 -6.10 6.67
C SER A 154 -11.21 -5.47 7.97
N TYR A 155 -10.61 -4.36 8.43
CA TYR A 155 -11.09 -3.61 9.59
C TYR A 155 -12.30 -2.71 9.27
N ILE A 156 -12.54 -2.43 7.99
CA ILE A 156 -13.70 -1.67 7.54
C ILE A 156 -14.88 -2.63 7.42
N TYR A 157 -15.99 -2.38 8.16
CA TYR A 157 -17.17 -3.24 8.14
C TYR A 157 -17.68 -3.48 6.71
N LEU A 158 -17.87 -4.75 6.37
CA LEU A 158 -18.35 -5.22 5.08
C LEU A 158 -19.81 -4.78 4.84
N ASN A 159 -19.99 -3.77 4.00
CA ASN A 159 -21.26 -3.44 3.40
C ASN A 159 -21.40 -4.14 2.05
N ASN A 160 -22.63 -4.33 1.55
CA ASN A 160 -22.91 -4.91 0.23
C ASN A 160 -22.08 -4.26 -0.89
N PHE A 161 -21.74 -2.99 -0.75
CA PHE A 161 -20.89 -2.24 -1.69
C PHE A 161 -19.47 -2.83 -1.78
N ILE A 162 -18.86 -3.20 -0.65
CA ILE A 162 -17.53 -3.83 -0.61
C ILE A 162 -17.57 -5.21 -1.26
N LEU A 163 -18.65 -5.98 -1.04
CA LEU A 163 -18.82 -7.27 -1.69
C LEU A 163 -18.90 -7.13 -3.22
N CYS A 164 -19.64 -6.15 -3.74
CA CYS A 164 -19.64 -5.87 -5.18
C CYS A 164 -18.26 -5.55 -5.73
N ILE A 165 -17.47 -4.74 -5.02
CA ILE A 165 -16.10 -4.42 -5.44
C ILE A 165 -15.22 -5.67 -5.43
N ILE A 166 -15.30 -6.52 -4.40
CA ILE A 166 -14.55 -7.78 -4.33
C ILE A 166 -14.89 -8.69 -5.53
N ILE A 167 -16.17 -8.81 -5.87
CA ILE A 167 -16.60 -9.60 -7.03
C ILE A 167 -15.99 -9.04 -8.32
N ILE A 168 -16.03 -7.72 -8.52
CA ILE A 168 -15.44 -7.06 -9.68
C ILE A 168 -13.93 -7.30 -9.73
N THR A 169 -13.22 -7.21 -8.59
CA THR A 169 -11.76 -7.45 -8.54
C THR A 169 -11.41 -8.89 -8.88
N VAL A 170 -12.21 -9.85 -8.47
CA VAL A 170 -11.99 -11.28 -8.80
C VAL A 170 -12.20 -11.51 -10.30
N ILE A 171 -13.24 -10.93 -10.88
CA ILE A 171 -13.53 -11.07 -12.33
C ILE A 171 -12.45 -10.42 -13.19
N THR A 172 -11.94 -9.24 -12.80
CA THR A 172 -10.91 -8.52 -13.56
C THR A 172 -9.50 -9.04 -13.33
N GLY A 173 -9.26 -9.74 -12.23
CA GLY A 173 -7.95 -10.32 -11.89
C GLY A 173 -7.78 -11.77 -12.34
N ALA A 174 -8.85 -12.39 -12.82
CA ALA A 174 -8.82 -13.74 -13.42
C ALA A 174 -8.54 -13.67 -14.91
#